data_2e46a7fc7c1455949211c6ee92d0cab0
#
_entry.id   2e46a7fc7c1455949211c6ee92d0cab0
#
_cell.length_a   1.000
_cell.length_b   1.000
_cell.length_c   1.000
_cell.angle_alpha   90.00
_cell.angle_beta   90.00
_cell.angle_gamma   90.00
#
_symmetry.space_group_name_H-M   'P 1'
#
loop_
_entity.id
_entity.type
_entity.pdbx_description
1 polymer ?
#
loop_
_entity_poly.entity_id
_entity_poly.type
_entity_poly.pdbx_seq_one_letter_code
_entity_poly.pdbx_strand_id
1 'polypeptide(L)'
;MNKMKKPQTTVSQPGRIFSHPVWADCLALGAAILWGFAYPLIKIGMTEFCITPDMTGSKMVFAGIRFFFSGLIILVAAACLKRSFKVKSVSSIPFIVVFSLLNTTLHYAFFYFGLSHSEGSRAAIINSLSVFAVVIFACFFFKTDRMTVKKVAGCVVGIIGILALNMGDKDSGRFTWSGDGMIILNALCGAVASLMTRGLSRRIDVFTGTGYSLAIGGILLMIPGLIVGGTLPVVTLSGIVILLL
;
A
#
# COMPACT_ATOMS: atom_id res chain seq x y z
N MET A 1 34.60 -45.73 15.78
CA MET A 1 33.28 -45.23 15.31
C MET A 1 33.39 -43.72 15.05
N ASN A 2 33.59 -43.38 13.79
CA ASN A 2 33.93 -42.01 13.36
C ASN A 2 32.64 -41.25 13.01
N LYS A 3 32.24 -40.28 13.84
CA LYS A 3 31.06 -39.42 13.57
C LYS A 3 31.43 -38.40 12.48
N MET A 4 30.97 -38.65 11.25
CA MET A 4 31.06 -37.68 10.16
C MET A 4 30.28 -36.41 10.54
N LYS A 5 30.99 -35.29 10.71
CA LYS A 5 30.42 -33.96 10.76
C LYS A 5 29.81 -33.64 9.41
N LYS A 6 28.46 -33.42 9.37
CA LYS A 6 27.80 -32.86 8.20
C LYS A 6 28.36 -31.46 7.93
N PRO A 7 28.64 -31.11 6.67
CA PRO A 7 29.07 -29.76 6.33
C PRO A 7 27.92 -28.76 6.62
N GLN A 8 28.19 -27.79 7.49
CA GLN A 8 27.34 -26.65 7.67
C GLN A 8 27.43 -25.79 6.40
N THR A 9 26.43 -25.86 5.54
CA THR A 9 26.23 -24.87 4.48
C THR A 9 25.96 -23.53 5.16
N THR A 10 26.96 -22.66 5.13
CA THR A 10 26.84 -21.26 5.49
C THR A 10 25.91 -20.59 4.49
N VAL A 11 24.61 -20.65 4.77
CA VAL A 11 23.64 -19.76 4.15
C VAL A 11 23.99 -18.35 4.63
N SER A 12 24.56 -17.53 3.74
CA SER A 12 24.80 -16.14 4.01
C SER A 12 23.47 -15.50 4.42
N GLN A 13 23.36 -15.11 5.69
CA GLN A 13 22.16 -14.46 6.21
C GLN A 13 22.16 -13.00 5.78
N PRO A 14 21.33 -12.58 4.81
CA PRO A 14 21.14 -11.15 4.51
C PRO A 14 20.35 -10.41 5.62
N GLY A 15 20.07 -11.08 6.75
CA GLY A 15 19.20 -10.57 7.81
C GLY A 15 19.85 -9.69 8.87
N ARG A 16 21.18 -9.57 8.94
CA ARG A 16 21.81 -8.81 10.04
C ARG A 16 21.64 -7.30 9.96
N ILE A 17 21.54 -6.74 8.76
CA ILE A 17 21.35 -5.29 8.56
C ILE A 17 19.93 -4.88 8.98
N PHE A 18 18.92 -5.67 8.62
CA PHE A 18 17.51 -5.38 8.94
C PHE A 18 17.11 -5.69 10.39
N SER A 19 17.92 -6.42 11.13
CA SER A 19 17.67 -6.74 12.55
C SER A 19 18.33 -5.75 13.51
N HIS A 20 19.16 -4.84 13.02
CA HIS A 20 19.71 -3.77 13.86
C HIS A 20 18.72 -2.61 13.94
N PRO A 21 18.28 -2.18 15.14
CA PRO A 21 17.19 -1.20 15.28
C PRO A 21 17.46 0.11 14.53
N VAL A 22 18.67 0.63 14.59
CA VAL A 22 19.05 1.89 13.94
C VAL A 22 18.90 1.83 12.40
N TRP A 23 19.28 0.71 11.78
CA TRP A 23 19.10 0.55 10.33
C TRP A 23 17.64 0.40 9.92
N ALA A 24 16.85 -0.28 10.75
CA ALA A 24 15.40 -0.38 10.53
C ALA A 24 14.74 0.99 10.60
N ASP A 25 15.11 1.82 11.57
CA ASP A 25 14.59 3.18 11.73
C ASP A 25 15.02 4.10 10.58
N CYS A 26 16.30 4.04 10.15
CA CYS A 26 16.79 4.79 8.98
C CYS A 26 16.05 4.42 7.70
N LEU A 27 15.82 3.13 7.46
CA LEU A 27 15.09 2.64 6.29
C LEU A 27 13.62 3.06 6.34
N ALA A 28 12.98 3.00 7.51
CA ALA A 28 11.60 3.45 7.71
C ALA A 28 11.47 4.95 7.45
N LEU A 29 12.43 5.76 7.96
CA LEU A 29 12.46 7.20 7.70
C LEU A 29 12.66 7.51 6.21
N GLY A 30 13.60 6.83 5.56
CA GLY A 30 13.82 6.95 4.12
C GLY A 30 12.57 6.61 3.31
N ALA A 31 11.88 5.53 3.65
CA ALA A 31 10.63 5.15 3.01
C ALA A 31 9.53 6.20 3.25
N ALA A 32 9.43 6.77 4.45
CA ALA A 32 8.46 7.82 4.76
C ALA A 32 8.71 9.11 3.97
N ILE A 33 9.97 9.50 3.81
CA ILE A 33 10.38 10.66 3.00
C ILE A 33 10.01 10.41 1.53
N LEU A 34 10.36 9.24 0.97
CA LEU A 34 10.01 8.88 -0.41
C LEU A 34 8.50 8.87 -0.62
N TRP A 35 7.74 8.38 0.36
CA TRP A 35 6.28 8.43 0.28
C TRP A 35 5.74 9.86 0.32
N GLY A 36 6.34 10.74 1.13
CA GLY A 36 6.00 12.17 1.15
C GLY A 36 6.17 12.83 -0.23
N PHE A 37 7.23 12.50 -0.95
CA PHE A 37 7.45 12.98 -2.32
C PHE A 37 6.44 12.42 -3.34
N ALA A 38 5.82 11.28 -3.07
CA ALA A 38 4.86 10.69 -3.99
C ALA A 38 3.64 11.60 -4.22
N TYR A 39 3.16 12.34 -3.20
CA TYR A 39 2.00 13.23 -3.34
C TYR A 39 2.21 14.37 -4.34
N PRO A 40 3.27 15.18 -4.24
CA PRO A 40 3.57 16.18 -5.28
C PRO A 40 3.74 15.57 -6.67
N LEU A 41 4.45 14.45 -6.80
CA LEU A 41 4.66 13.79 -8.09
C LEU A 41 3.36 13.29 -8.72
N ILE A 42 2.44 12.72 -7.91
CA ILE A 42 1.10 12.33 -8.38
C ILE A 42 0.34 13.55 -8.90
N LYS A 43 0.39 14.67 -8.17
CA LYS A 43 -0.31 15.91 -8.56
C LYS A 43 0.25 16.47 -9.88
N ILE A 44 1.57 16.52 -10.02
CA ILE A 44 2.23 16.94 -11.26
C ILE A 44 1.84 15.98 -12.41
N GLY A 45 1.90 14.67 -12.18
CA GLY A 45 1.49 13.68 -13.17
C GLY A 45 0.04 13.87 -13.61
N MET A 46 -0.90 14.07 -12.68
CA MET A 46 -2.30 14.34 -13.04
C MET A 46 -2.45 15.61 -13.90
N THR A 47 -1.69 16.66 -13.61
CA THR A 47 -1.70 17.91 -14.40
C THR A 47 -1.16 17.68 -15.81
N GLU A 48 -0.03 16.95 -15.96
CA GLU A 48 0.57 16.61 -17.27
C GLU A 48 -0.37 15.82 -18.18
N PHE A 49 -1.19 14.94 -17.56
CA PHE A 49 -2.18 14.16 -18.31
C PHE A 49 -3.56 14.84 -18.39
N CYS A 50 -3.67 16.09 -17.99
CA CYS A 50 -4.93 16.88 -17.98
C CYS A 50 -6.06 16.17 -17.20
N ILE A 51 -5.73 15.46 -16.12
CA ILE A 51 -6.72 14.79 -15.26
C ILE A 51 -7.24 15.78 -14.22
N THR A 52 -8.51 16.18 -14.37
CA THR A 52 -9.18 17.12 -13.45
C THR A 52 -9.70 16.40 -12.18
N PRO A 53 -10.02 17.15 -11.10
CA PRO A 53 -10.48 16.56 -9.84
C PRO A 53 -11.74 15.69 -9.94
N ASP A 54 -12.61 15.95 -10.88
CA ASP A 54 -13.87 15.25 -11.15
C ASP A 54 -13.70 13.96 -11.95
N MET A 55 -12.55 13.78 -12.64
CA MET A 55 -12.28 12.60 -13.49
C MET A 55 -11.82 11.38 -12.68
N THR A 56 -12.69 10.84 -11.84
CA THR A 56 -12.37 9.70 -10.96
C THR A 56 -11.89 8.46 -11.73
N GLY A 57 -12.55 8.13 -12.84
CA GLY A 57 -12.15 7.00 -13.69
C GLY A 57 -10.72 7.16 -14.23
N SER A 58 -10.39 8.34 -14.75
CA SER A 58 -9.04 8.65 -15.29
C SER A 58 -7.96 8.58 -14.21
N LYS A 59 -8.26 9.00 -12.98
CA LYS A 59 -7.34 8.86 -11.83
C LYS A 59 -7.06 7.38 -11.52
N MET A 60 -8.09 6.53 -11.56
CA MET A 60 -7.92 5.09 -11.34
C MET A 60 -7.10 4.44 -12.45
N VAL A 61 -7.34 4.82 -13.71
CA VAL A 61 -6.57 4.33 -14.86
C VAL A 61 -5.12 4.76 -14.77
N PHE A 62 -4.86 6.05 -14.48
CA PHE A 62 -3.52 6.58 -14.27
C PHE A 62 -2.78 5.84 -13.15
N ALA A 63 -3.43 5.65 -12.00
CA ALA A 63 -2.86 4.92 -10.89
C ALA A 63 -2.61 3.45 -11.23
N GLY A 64 -3.53 2.81 -11.94
CA GLY A 64 -3.39 1.41 -12.39
C GLY A 64 -2.18 1.21 -13.29
N ILE A 65 -1.96 2.10 -14.26
CA ILE A 65 -0.78 2.10 -15.15
C ILE A 65 0.49 2.28 -14.31
N ARG A 66 0.51 3.25 -13.41
CA ARG A 66 1.66 3.52 -12.54
C ARG A 66 2.01 2.29 -11.68
N PHE A 67 1.02 1.66 -11.04
CA PHE A 67 1.26 0.48 -10.22
C PHE A 67 1.70 -0.72 -11.05
N PHE A 68 1.17 -0.88 -12.24
CA PHE A 68 1.61 -1.93 -13.17
C PHE A 68 3.10 -1.79 -13.51
N PHE A 69 3.53 -0.60 -13.95
CA PHE A 69 4.94 -0.37 -14.26
C PHE A 69 5.83 -0.45 -13.02
N SER A 70 5.41 0.10 -11.88
CA SER A 70 6.13 -0.06 -10.61
C SER A 70 6.30 -1.53 -10.22
N GLY A 71 5.25 -2.34 -10.42
CA GLY A 71 5.32 -3.78 -10.21
C GLY A 71 6.33 -4.46 -11.13
N LEU A 72 6.37 -4.10 -12.42
CA LEU A 72 7.35 -4.61 -13.37
C LEU A 72 8.79 -4.23 -12.99
N ILE A 73 9.02 -2.98 -12.61
CA ILE A 73 10.34 -2.50 -12.15
C ILE A 73 10.82 -3.31 -10.96
N ILE A 74 9.93 -3.56 -9.97
CA ILE A 74 10.26 -4.38 -8.80
C ILE A 74 10.57 -5.82 -9.21
N LEU A 75 9.82 -6.40 -10.16
CA LEU A 75 10.08 -7.76 -10.64
C LEU A 75 11.41 -7.84 -11.40
N VAL A 76 11.74 -6.86 -12.22
CA VAL A 76 13.05 -6.77 -12.88
C VAL A 76 14.17 -6.62 -11.84
N ALA A 77 14.01 -5.75 -10.86
CA ALA A 77 14.98 -5.60 -9.77
C ALA A 77 15.13 -6.91 -8.97
N ALA A 78 14.02 -7.62 -8.71
CA ALA A 78 14.06 -8.94 -8.07
C ALA A 78 14.87 -9.96 -8.89
N ALA A 79 14.72 -9.94 -10.22
CA ALA A 79 15.51 -10.79 -11.12
C ALA A 79 17.00 -10.44 -11.07
N CYS A 80 17.36 -9.16 -11.16
CA CYS A 80 18.74 -8.68 -11.05
C CYS A 80 19.37 -9.04 -9.69
N LEU A 81 18.60 -8.97 -8.61
CA LEU A 81 19.01 -9.35 -7.26
C LEU A 81 18.95 -10.86 -7.01
N LYS A 82 18.68 -11.69 -8.04
CA LYS A 82 18.55 -13.15 -7.97
C LYS A 82 17.59 -13.62 -6.87
N ARG A 83 16.50 -12.86 -6.64
CA ARG A 83 15.44 -13.23 -5.70
C ARG A 83 14.61 -14.39 -6.24
N SER A 84 14.01 -15.14 -5.35
CA SER A 84 13.20 -16.29 -5.75
C SER A 84 11.83 -15.85 -6.27
N PHE A 85 11.52 -16.23 -7.51
CA PHE A 85 10.19 -16.08 -8.10
C PHE A 85 9.26 -17.27 -7.78
N LYS A 86 9.82 -18.32 -7.12
CA LYS A 86 9.06 -19.53 -6.85
C LYS A 86 8.02 -19.29 -5.78
N VAL A 87 6.77 -19.47 -6.13
CA VAL A 87 5.66 -19.61 -5.18
C VAL A 87 5.80 -20.98 -4.52
N LYS A 88 5.82 -21.03 -3.18
CA LYS A 88 6.08 -22.27 -2.44
C LYS A 88 5.05 -23.37 -2.70
N SER A 89 3.82 -23.00 -3.05
CA SER A 89 2.75 -23.94 -3.39
C SER A 89 1.74 -23.28 -4.32
N VAL A 90 1.16 -24.05 -5.22
CA VAL A 90 0.07 -23.58 -6.12
C VAL A 90 -1.12 -23.05 -5.31
N SER A 91 -1.40 -23.61 -4.15
CA SER A 91 -2.42 -23.11 -3.22
C SER A 91 -2.16 -21.70 -2.67
N SER A 92 -0.97 -21.16 -2.88
CA SER A 92 -0.63 -19.77 -2.50
C SER A 92 -1.04 -18.74 -3.55
N ILE A 93 -1.33 -19.15 -4.79
CA ILE A 93 -1.71 -18.24 -5.88
C ILE A 93 -3.01 -17.48 -5.55
N PRO A 94 -4.10 -18.13 -5.11
CA PRO A 94 -5.32 -17.41 -4.73
C PRO A 94 -5.06 -16.38 -3.63
N PHE A 95 -4.20 -16.71 -2.66
CA PHE A 95 -3.82 -15.76 -1.60
C PHE A 95 -3.10 -14.53 -2.16
N ILE A 96 -2.20 -14.69 -3.14
CA ILE A 96 -1.48 -13.57 -3.77
C ILE A 96 -2.46 -12.71 -4.55
N VAL A 97 -3.42 -13.30 -5.26
CA VAL A 97 -4.46 -12.56 -5.99
C VAL A 97 -5.35 -11.78 -5.04
N VAL A 98 -5.84 -12.39 -3.96
CA VAL A 98 -6.65 -11.71 -2.95
C VAL A 98 -5.84 -10.60 -2.27
N PHE A 99 -4.58 -10.84 -1.97
CA PHE A 99 -3.68 -9.82 -1.44
C PHE A 99 -3.54 -8.65 -2.41
N SER A 100 -3.33 -8.90 -3.71
CA SER A 100 -3.22 -7.87 -4.75
C SER A 100 -4.52 -7.05 -4.87
N LEU A 101 -5.65 -7.73 -4.82
CA LEU A 101 -6.97 -7.11 -4.86
C LEU A 101 -7.19 -6.16 -3.67
N LEU A 102 -6.88 -6.61 -2.45
CA LEU A 102 -7.04 -5.80 -1.24
C LEU A 102 -5.97 -4.70 -1.12
N ASN A 103 -4.70 -5.04 -1.40
CA ASN A 103 -3.59 -4.13 -1.20
C ASN A 103 -3.51 -3.02 -2.25
N THR A 104 -3.92 -3.30 -3.47
CA THR A 104 -3.77 -2.35 -4.58
C THR A 104 -5.13 -1.98 -5.18
N THR A 105 -5.90 -2.94 -5.66
CA THR A 105 -7.12 -2.63 -6.43
C THR A 105 -8.19 -1.96 -5.58
N LEU A 106 -8.72 -2.63 -4.57
CA LEU A 106 -9.82 -2.10 -3.74
C LEU A 106 -9.36 -0.91 -2.90
N HIS A 107 -8.15 -1.03 -2.31
CA HIS A 107 -7.55 0.04 -1.53
C HIS A 107 -7.53 1.36 -2.33
N TYR A 108 -6.94 1.36 -3.53
CA TYR A 108 -6.84 2.58 -4.32
C TYR A 108 -8.13 2.95 -5.06
N ALA A 109 -8.97 1.99 -5.46
CA ALA A 109 -10.28 2.29 -6.02
C ALA A 109 -11.13 3.09 -5.01
N PHE A 110 -11.22 2.62 -3.77
CA PHE A 110 -11.93 3.34 -2.71
C PHE A 110 -11.26 4.68 -2.37
N PHE A 111 -9.93 4.74 -2.38
CA PHE A 111 -9.20 5.96 -2.14
C PHE A 111 -9.52 7.04 -3.18
N TYR A 112 -9.38 6.74 -4.47
CA TYR A 112 -9.59 7.72 -5.53
C TYR A 112 -11.07 8.12 -5.66
N PHE A 113 -11.97 7.16 -5.49
CA PHE A 113 -13.40 7.46 -5.49
C PHE A 113 -13.78 8.34 -4.29
N GLY A 114 -13.35 7.99 -3.10
CA GLY A 114 -13.60 8.77 -1.90
C GLY A 114 -13.00 10.17 -1.96
N LEU A 115 -11.74 10.29 -2.43
CA LEU A 115 -11.05 11.57 -2.57
C LEU A 115 -11.72 12.50 -3.59
N SER A 116 -12.43 11.95 -4.58
CA SER A 116 -13.18 12.76 -5.55
C SER A 116 -14.49 13.34 -4.98
N HIS A 117 -14.96 12.80 -3.83
CA HIS A 117 -16.21 13.19 -3.18
C HIS A 117 -16.02 13.70 -1.74
N SER A 118 -14.78 13.88 -1.30
CA SER A 118 -14.43 14.38 0.03
C SER A 118 -13.30 15.41 -0.08
N GLU A 119 -13.22 16.32 0.87
CA GLU A 119 -12.08 17.24 0.97
C GLU A 119 -10.79 16.49 1.27
N GLY A 120 -9.69 16.94 0.65
CA GLY A 120 -8.39 16.30 0.77
C GLY A 120 -7.87 16.23 2.21
N SER A 121 -8.04 17.29 2.99
CA SER A 121 -7.67 17.36 4.42
C SER A 121 -8.43 16.32 5.23
N ARG A 122 -9.74 16.27 5.06
CA ARG A 122 -10.64 15.34 5.71
C ARG A 122 -10.36 13.88 5.33
N ALA A 123 -10.15 13.63 4.04
CA ALA A 123 -9.76 12.31 3.53
C ALA A 123 -8.43 11.83 4.16
N ALA A 124 -7.44 12.71 4.29
CA ALA A 124 -6.17 12.39 4.94
C ALA A 124 -6.33 12.02 6.42
N ILE A 125 -7.19 12.74 7.14
CA ILE A 125 -7.52 12.47 8.55
C ILE A 125 -8.20 11.12 8.69
N ILE A 126 -9.22 10.84 7.91
CA ILE A 126 -9.94 9.55 7.94
C ILE A 126 -9.00 8.41 7.55
N ASN A 127 -8.16 8.61 6.54
CA ASN A 127 -7.20 7.58 6.10
C ASN A 127 -6.17 7.24 7.19
N SER A 128 -5.80 8.19 8.05
CA SER A 128 -4.88 7.93 9.16
C SER A 128 -5.45 6.97 10.21
N LEU A 129 -6.78 6.76 10.25
CA LEU A 129 -7.42 5.73 11.07
C LEU A 129 -6.96 4.31 10.69
N SER A 130 -6.40 4.11 9.48
CA SER A 130 -5.84 2.83 9.05
C SER A 130 -4.78 2.29 10.01
N VAL A 131 -3.97 3.15 10.62
CA VAL A 131 -2.93 2.77 11.59
C VAL A 131 -3.56 2.12 12.82
N PHE A 132 -4.67 2.70 13.33
CA PHE A 132 -5.38 2.15 14.48
C PHE A 132 -6.11 0.85 14.12
N ALA A 133 -6.69 0.79 12.91
CA ALA A 133 -7.32 -0.42 12.40
C ALA A 133 -6.32 -1.59 12.31
N VAL A 134 -5.08 -1.34 11.86
CA VAL A 134 -4.00 -2.36 11.87
C VAL A 134 -3.73 -2.88 13.28
N VAL A 135 -3.60 -1.99 14.28
CA VAL A 135 -3.34 -2.39 15.67
C VAL A 135 -4.49 -3.23 16.23
N ILE A 136 -5.73 -2.79 16.01
CA ILE A 136 -6.92 -3.48 16.48
C ILE A 136 -7.04 -4.85 15.80
N PHE A 137 -6.97 -4.91 14.47
CA PHE A 137 -7.08 -6.16 13.73
C PHE A 137 -5.94 -7.12 14.05
N ALA A 138 -4.70 -6.63 14.28
CA ALA A 138 -3.59 -7.48 14.69
C ALA A 138 -3.91 -8.25 15.98
N CYS A 139 -4.57 -7.61 16.94
CA CYS A 139 -4.95 -8.25 18.18
C CYS A 139 -6.04 -9.32 18.01
N PHE A 140 -6.93 -9.17 17.01
CA PHE A 140 -7.96 -10.16 16.70
C PHE A 140 -7.42 -11.32 15.87
N PHE A 141 -6.60 -11.03 14.85
CA PHE A 141 -6.12 -12.05 13.90
C PHE A 141 -4.90 -12.82 14.41
N PHE A 142 -4.06 -12.20 15.25
CA PHE A 142 -2.85 -12.84 15.78
C PHE A 142 -2.97 -13.10 17.28
N LYS A 143 -3.11 -14.39 17.65
CA LYS A 143 -3.16 -14.84 19.07
C LYS A 143 -1.96 -14.41 19.92
N THR A 144 -0.83 -14.14 19.25
CA THR A 144 0.41 -13.66 19.91
C THR A 144 0.41 -12.17 20.17
N ASP A 145 -0.49 -11.40 19.58
CA ASP A 145 -0.52 -9.94 19.66
C ASP A 145 -1.69 -9.48 20.54
N ARG A 146 -1.47 -9.50 21.85
CA ARG A 146 -2.53 -9.14 22.82
C ARG A 146 -2.75 -7.64 22.89
N MET A 147 -4.00 -7.24 23.08
CA MET A 147 -4.35 -5.85 23.37
C MET A 147 -3.80 -5.50 24.76
N THR A 148 -2.87 -4.55 24.82
CA THR A 148 -2.29 -4.05 26.08
C THR A 148 -2.81 -2.63 26.34
N VAL A 149 -2.82 -2.24 27.64
CA VAL A 149 -3.22 -0.88 28.05
C VAL A 149 -2.42 0.19 27.29
N LYS A 150 -1.13 -0.05 27.05
CA LYS A 150 -0.27 0.87 26.31
C LYS A 150 -0.74 1.06 24.85
N LYS A 151 -1.18 -0.01 24.19
CA LYS A 151 -1.72 0.05 22.82
C LYS A 151 -3.05 0.81 22.79
N VAL A 152 -3.93 0.53 23.73
CA VAL A 152 -5.21 1.24 23.85
C VAL A 152 -4.97 2.73 24.09
N ALA A 153 -4.13 3.08 25.06
CA ALA A 153 -3.78 4.47 25.35
C ALA A 153 -3.19 5.18 24.13
N GLY A 154 -2.25 4.53 23.41
CA GLY A 154 -1.69 5.07 22.17
C GLY A 154 -2.74 5.32 21.09
N CYS A 155 -3.66 4.39 20.88
CA CYS A 155 -4.78 4.57 19.95
C CYS A 155 -5.70 5.72 20.35
N VAL A 156 -6.06 5.83 21.64
CA VAL A 156 -6.93 6.90 22.15
C VAL A 156 -6.26 8.26 21.96
N VAL A 157 -4.99 8.40 22.39
CA VAL A 157 -4.24 9.65 22.24
C VAL A 157 -4.10 10.04 20.77
N GLY A 158 -3.80 9.06 19.89
CA GLY A 158 -3.68 9.30 18.46
C GLY A 158 -5.02 9.73 17.84
N ILE A 159 -6.14 9.11 18.19
CA ILE A 159 -7.47 9.50 17.71
C ILE A 159 -7.81 10.92 18.20
N ILE A 160 -7.54 11.23 19.47
CA ILE A 160 -7.75 12.59 20.01
C ILE A 160 -6.90 13.61 19.23
N GLY A 161 -5.63 13.29 18.93
CA GLY A 161 -4.77 14.16 18.13
C GLY A 161 -5.33 14.43 16.73
N ILE A 162 -5.85 13.40 16.06
CA ILE A 162 -6.49 13.52 14.76
C ILE A 162 -7.76 14.39 14.84
N LEU A 163 -8.60 14.18 15.86
CA LEU A 163 -9.79 14.99 16.08
C LEU A 163 -9.44 16.45 16.37
N ALA A 164 -8.42 16.70 17.19
CA ALA A 164 -7.95 18.05 17.50
C ALA A 164 -7.47 18.82 16.25
N LEU A 165 -6.76 18.14 15.35
CA LEU A 165 -6.36 18.73 14.07
C LEU A 165 -7.56 19.13 13.19
N ASN A 166 -8.67 18.38 13.31
CA ASN A 166 -9.88 18.61 12.51
C ASN A 166 -10.84 19.64 13.11
N MET A 167 -10.73 19.92 14.40
CA MET A 167 -11.63 20.88 15.09
C MET A 167 -11.41 22.35 14.66
N GLY A 168 -10.30 22.64 13.96
CA GLY A 168 -9.99 23.98 13.44
C GLY A 168 -10.64 24.31 12.09
N ASP A 169 -11.14 23.33 11.40
CA ASP A 169 -11.67 23.48 10.03
C ASP A 169 -13.19 23.72 10.09
N LYS A 170 -13.60 24.99 10.04
CA LYS A 170 -15.01 25.41 10.12
C LYS A 170 -15.84 25.00 8.89
N ASP A 171 -15.18 24.61 7.80
CA ASP A 171 -15.79 24.18 6.53
C ASP A 171 -15.91 22.66 6.37
N SER A 172 -15.63 21.87 7.41
CA SER A 172 -15.80 20.43 7.34
C SER A 172 -17.28 20.09 7.15
N GLY A 173 -17.66 19.88 5.89
CA GLY A 173 -19.00 19.52 5.45
C GLY A 173 -19.56 18.29 6.17
N ARG A 174 -20.84 17.99 5.96
CA ARG A 174 -21.49 16.80 6.52
C ARG A 174 -20.81 15.52 6.03
N PHE A 175 -20.80 14.49 6.88
CA PHE A 175 -20.33 13.15 6.50
C PHE A 175 -21.07 12.64 5.26
N THR A 176 -20.31 12.18 4.27
CA THR A 176 -20.85 11.61 3.04
C THR A 176 -20.35 10.17 2.86
N TRP A 177 -21.27 9.25 2.56
CA TRP A 177 -20.90 7.86 2.31
C TRP A 177 -20.05 7.70 1.04
N SER A 178 -20.31 8.51 0.01
CA SER A 178 -19.56 8.50 -1.25
C SER A 178 -18.13 9.04 -1.09
N GLY A 179 -17.89 9.96 -0.16
CA GLY A 179 -16.55 10.50 0.15
C GLY A 179 -15.93 9.76 1.34
N ASP A 180 -16.37 10.14 2.54
CA ASP A 180 -15.77 9.69 3.80
C ASP A 180 -15.91 8.18 4.03
N GLY A 181 -17.07 7.61 3.68
CA GLY A 181 -17.31 6.17 3.79
C GLY A 181 -16.36 5.35 2.92
N MET A 182 -16.06 5.82 1.70
CA MET A 182 -15.09 5.15 0.81
C MET A 182 -13.65 5.28 1.34
N ILE A 183 -13.27 6.40 1.96
CA ILE A 183 -11.97 6.52 2.61
C ILE A 183 -11.85 5.59 3.83
N ILE A 184 -12.93 5.38 4.58
CA ILE A 184 -12.95 4.37 5.65
C ILE A 184 -12.74 2.97 5.07
N LEU A 185 -13.43 2.60 3.99
CA LEU A 185 -13.24 1.31 3.32
C LEU A 185 -11.80 1.14 2.80
N ASN A 186 -11.24 2.20 2.22
CA ASN A 186 -9.83 2.24 1.85
C ASN A 186 -8.91 1.93 3.05
N ALA A 187 -9.11 2.62 4.18
CA ALA A 187 -8.32 2.44 5.39
C ALA A 187 -8.43 0.99 5.93
N LEU A 188 -9.62 0.40 5.89
CA LEU A 188 -9.85 -0.99 6.30
C LEU A 188 -9.17 -1.99 5.36
N CYS A 189 -9.28 -1.79 4.04
CA CYS A 189 -8.58 -2.63 3.05
C CYS A 189 -7.07 -2.59 3.27
N GLY A 190 -6.49 -1.40 3.45
CA GLY A 190 -5.08 -1.23 3.74
C GLY A 190 -4.64 -1.91 5.05
N ALA A 191 -5.46 -1.82 6.09
CA ALA A 191 -5.19 -2.49 7.36
C ALA A 191 -5.17 -4.02 7.22
N VAL A 192 -6.15 -4.59 6.54
CA VAL A 192 -6.21 -6.05 6.26
C VAL A 192 -5.02 -6.48 5.40
N ALA A 193 -4.71 -5.75 4.33
CA ALA A 193 -3.57 -6.03 3.47
C ALA A 193 -2.24 -6.00 4.23
N SER A 194 -2.05 -5.03 5.12
CA SER A 194 -0.86 -4.94 5.98
C SER A 194 -0.67 -6.20 6.84
N LEU A 195 -1.76 -6.73 7.40
CA LEU A 195 -1.72 -7.98 8.16
C LEU A 195 -1.44 -9.21 7.27
N MET A 196 -2.00 -9.21 6.06
CA MET A 196 -1.75 -10.29 5.07
C MET A 196 -0.29 -10.36 4.62
N THR A 197 0.48 -9.27 4.70
CA THR A 197 1.91 -9.25 4.35
C THR A 197 2.71 -10.27 5.14
N ARG A 198 2.36 -10.54 6.40
CA ARG A 198 2.96 -11.64 7.19
C ARG A 198 2.68 -13.02 6.59
N GLY A 199 1.49 -13.21 6.02
CA GLY A 199 1.12 -14.44 5.30
C GLY A 199 1.81 -14.56 3.95
N LEU A 200 2.02 -13.44 3.26
CA LEU A 200 2.73 -13.36 1.98
C LEU A 200 4.18 -13.82 2.12
N SER A 201 4.90 -13.33 3.12
CA SER A 201 6.32 -13.67 3.37
C SER A 201 6.57 -15.16 3.61
N ARG A 202 5.57 -15.89 4.06
CA ARG A 202 5.64 -17.34 4.25
C ARG A 202 5.45 -18.11 2.95
N ARG A 203 4.85 -17.51 1.92
CA ARG A 203 4.43 -18.14 0.65
C ARG A 203 5.33 -17.82 -0.52
N ILE A 204 5.88 -16.62 -0.54
CA ILE A 204 6.77 -16.13 -1.59
C ILE A 204 7.77 -15.15 -0.97
N ASP A 205 8.88 -14.89 -1.68
CA ASP A 205 9.76 -13.77 -1.32
C ASP A 205 8.97 -12.46 -1.33
N VAL A 206 9.09 -11.65 -0.25
CA VAL A 206 8.28 -10.43 -0.06
C VAL A 206 8.49 -9.44 -1.20
N PHE A 207 9.73 -9.32 -1.68
CA PHE A 207 10.08 -8.41 -2.77
C PHE A 207 9.33 -8.78 -4.05
N THR A 208 9.43 -10.06 -4.43
CA THR A 208 8.74 -10.60 -5.62
C THR A 208 7.21 -10.57 -5.44
N GLY A 209 6.73 -10.89 -4.23
CA GLY A 209 5.30 -10.84 -3.90
C GLY A 209 4.71 -9.43 -3.99
N THR A 210 5.47 -8.41 -3.59
CA THR A 210 5.07 -7.00 -3.75
C THR A 210 5.01 -6.62 -5.22
N GLY A 211 6.00 -7.04 -6.03
CA GLY A 211 5.99 -6.82 -7.47
C GLY A 211 4.77 -7.43 -8.15
N TYR A 212 4.43 -8.67 -7.83
CA TYR A 212 3.19 -9.30 -8.33
C TYR A 212 1.94 -8.57 -7.86
N SER A 213 1.89 -8.17 -6.59
CA SER A 213 0.73 -7.44 -6.04
C SER A 213 0.48 -6.13 -6.78
N LEU A 214 1.53 -5.36 -7.04
CA LEU A 214 1.42 -4.09 -7.76
C LEU A 214 1.06 -4.31 -9.24
N ALA A 215 1.70 -5.26 -9.92
CA ALA A 215 1.44 -5.53 -11.33
C ALA A 215 0.00 -6.03 -11.55
N ILE A 216 -0.42 -7.06 -10.82
CA ILE A 216 -1.77 -7.64 -10.92
C ILE A 216 -2.80 -6.62 -10.43
N GLY A 217 -2.57 -6.00 -9.27
CA GLY A 217 -3.48 -5.02 -8.69
C GLY A 217 -3.62 -3.77 -9.54
N GLY A 218 -2.56 -3.33 -10.22
CA GLY A 218 -2.60 -2.22 -11.17
C GLY A 218 -3.49 -2.51 -12.38
N ILE A 219 -3.36 -3.71 -12.98
CA ILE A 219 -4.24 -4.15 -14.08
C ILE A 219 -5.70 -4.18 -13.60
N LEU A 220 -5.94 -4.80 -12.45
CA LEU A 220 -7.30 -4.90 -11.89
C LEU A 220 -7.89 -3.53 -11.51
N LEU A 221 -7.06 -2.55 -11.15
CA LEU A 221 -7.50 -1.19 -10.83
C LEU A 221 -7.92 -0.41 -12.09
N MET A 222 -7.31 -0.68 -13.24
CA MET A 222 -7.72 -0.05 -14.50
C MET A 222 -9.16 -0.43 -14.89
N ILE A 223 -9.62 -1.64 -14.56
CA ILE A 223 -10.94 -2.12 -14.92
C ILE A 223 -12.07 -1.21 -14.37
N PRO A 224 -12.20 -0.97 -13.05
CA PRO A 224 -13.22 -0.06 -12.55
C PRO A 224 -13.00 1.37 -13.06
N GLY A 225 -11.75 1.81 -13.25
CA GLY A 225 -11.45 3.10 -13.84
C GLY A 225 -12.07 3.28 -15.23
N LEU A 226 -11.92 2.29 -16.10
CA LEU A 226 -12.50 2.29 -17.45
C LEU A 226 -14.04 2.21 -17.42
N ILE A 227 -14.61 1.41 -16.50
CA ILE A 227 -16.07 1.28 -16.34
C ILE A 227 -16.70 2.62 -15.95
N VAL A 228 -16.04 3.40 -15.10
CA VAL A 228 -16.51 4.74 -14.67
C VAL A 228 -16.22 5.83 -15.72
N GLY A 229 -15.80 5.43 -16.93
CA GLY A 229 -15.55 6.37 -18.04
C GLY A 229 -14.16 6.99 -18.02
N GLY A 230 -13.20 6.38 -17.35
CA GLY A 230 -11.80 6.82 -17.39
C GLY A 230 -11.21 6.68 -18.78
N THR A 231 -10.48 7.71 -19.20
CA THR A 231 -9.70 7.70 -20.44
C THR A 231 -8.25 7.37 -20.17
N LEU A 232 -7.58 6.75 -21.15
CA LEU A 232 -6.14 6.55 -21.08
C LEU A 232 -5.45 7.92 -21.13
N PRO A 233 -4.47 8.17 -20.28
CA PRO A 233 -3.75 9.44 -20.34
C PRO A 233 -3.02 9.60 -21.66
N VAL A 234 -2.92 10.84 -22.15
CA VAL A 234 -2.11 11.17 -23.32
C VAL A 234 -0.65 10.90 -22.97
N VAL A 235 0.00 10.04 -23.73
CA VAL A 235 1.39 9.64 -23.47
C VAL A 235 2.33 10.74 -23.95
N THR A 236 2.85 11.52 -22.99
CA THR A 236 3.95 12.49 -23.22
C THR A 236 5.26 11.92 -22.68
N LEU A 237 6.40 12.34 -23.19
CA LEU A 237 7.71 11.89 -22.72
C LEU A 237 7.92 12.29 -21.24
N SER A 238 7.52 13.50 -20.85
CA SER A 238 7.51 13.98 -19.47
C SER A 238 6.59 13.12 -18.59
N GLY A 239 5.41 12.78 -19.08
CA GLY A 239 4.45 11.92 -18.40
C GLY A 239 4.98 10.51 -18.14
N ILE A 240 5.72 9.90 -19.08
CA ILE A 240 6.35 8.59 -18.89
C ILE A 240 7.38 8.65 -17.76
N VAL A 241 8.23 9.69 -17.71
CA VAL A 241 9.20 9.85 -16.64
C VAL A 241 8.51 9.98 -15.28
N ILE A 242 7.42 10.74 -15.19
CA ILE A 242 6.65 10.90 -13.94
C ILE A 242 5.93 9.60 -13.53
N LEU A 243 5.48 8.80 -14.50
CA LEU A 243 4.89 7.49 -14.23
C LEU A 243 5.90 6.47 -13.66
N LEU A 244 7.18 6.62 -13.99
CA LEU A 244 8.24 5.73 -13.55
C LEU A 244 8.91 6.16 -12.24
N LEU A 245 8.73 7.42 -11.85
CA LEU A 245 9.16 7.98 -10.55
C LEU A 245 8.12 7.74 -9.46
#